data_61ad98ca8fd16a3ee093d0a5b6abf9fa
#
_entry.id   61ad98ca8fd16a3ee093d0a5b6abf9fa
#
_cell.length_a   1.000
_cell.length_b   1.000
_cell.length_c   1.000
_cell.angle_alpha   90.00
_cell.angle_beta   90.00
_cell.angle_gamma   90.00
#
_symmetry.space_group_name_H-M   'P 1'
#
loop_
_entity.id
_entity.type
_entity.pdbx_description
1 polymer ?
#
loop_
_entity_poly.entity_id
_entity_poly.type
_entity_poly.pdbx_seq_one_letter_code
_entity_poly.pdbx_strand_id
1 'polypeptide(L)'
;HQDLDPERLVRWWSLLDRLARMLDQLRRPRTSEAWAALLLGQLQDLFGDGGPWSGELQSWSQALDEWRERAEACALELDAAVALEVLQEALSVDSGRFGHRSGSLTVSALEPMRAIPHKVIVLMGLDGADFPRPSRRPGFHLLEQQRRLGDPRSSDQDRYVLLEALMSARNHLMVSWCGRLERTGEEQPPAAPVEQWLGQLQQELLSSGASTDGLLLKPAPNPLARSNFDPYQPLSCDRRQLEGRQWLERVRPAPIAGLAWTALLAMPSTPPEQQ
;
A
#
# COMPACT_ATOMS: atom_id res chain seq x y z
N HIS A 1 7.15 -36.36 -13.72
CA HIS A 1 6.30 -35.98 -14.85
C HIS A 1 4.88 -35.90 -14.30
N GLN A 2 4.40 -34.71 -14.00
CA GLN A 2 2.97 -34.49 -13.81
C GLN A 2 2.40 -34.50 -15.22
N ASP A 3 1.55 -35.49 -15.53
CA ASP A 3 0.80 -35.55 -16.76
C ASP A 3 -0.10 -34.29 -16.82
N LEU A 4 0.29 -33.36 -17.68
CA LEU A 4 -0.51 -32.17 -17.96
C LEU A 4 -1.78 -32.65 -18.68
N ASP A 5 -2.91 -32.53 -18.00
CA ASP A 5 -4.22 -32.86 -18.54
C ASP A 5 -4.43 -32.09 -19.87
N PRO A 6 -4.64 -32.80 -20.99
CA PRO A 6 -4.80 -32.18 -22.32
C PRO A 6 -5.93 -31.14 -22.35
N GLU A 7 -7.02 -31.35 -21.59
CA GLU A 7 -8.13 -30.38 -21.54
C GLU A 7 -7.72 -29.08 -20.87
N ARG A 8 -6.86 -29.14 -19.85
CA ARG A 8 -6.30 -27.93 -19.21
C ARG A 8 -5.39 -27.17 -20.16
N LEU A 9 -4.58 -27.85 -20.94
CA LEU A 9 -3.73 -27.22 -21.97
C LEU A 9 -4.56 -26.50 -23.02
N VAL A 10 -5.62 -27.12 -23.52
CA VAL A 10 -6.53 -26.48 -24.49
C VAL A 10 -7.20 -25.25 -23.91
N ARG A 11 -7.66 -25.30 -22.66
CA ARG A 11 -8.27 -24.14 -21.96
C ARG A 11 -7.24 -23.00 -21.80
N TRP A 12 -6.03 -23.32 -21.38
CA TRP A 12 -4.94 -22.34 -21.28
C TRP A 12 -4.62 -21.71 -22.62
N TRP A 13 -4.50 -22.53 -23.67
CA TRP A 13 -4.21 -22.01 -25.00
C TRP A 13 -5.32 -21.10 -25.52
N SER A 14 -6.58 -21.48 -25.35
CA SER A 14 -7.71 -20.65 -25.74
C SER A 14 -7.77 -19.32 -25.00
N LEU A 15 -7.41 -19.30 -23.72
CA LEU A 15 -7.30 -18.07 -22.94
C LEU A 15 -6.17 -17.16 -23.45
N LEU A 16 -5.00 -17.73 -23.69
CA LEU A 16 -3.85 -16.97 -24.21
C LEU A 16 -4.13 -16.38 -25.59
N ASP A 17 -4.73 -17.14 -26.50
CA ASP A 17 -5.12 -16.68 -27.83
C ASP A 17 -6.17 -15.55 -27.75
N ARG A 18 -7.12 -15.66 -26.81
CA ARG A 18 -8.12 -14.62 -26.55
C ARG A 18 -7.46 -13.36 -26.03
N LEU A 19 -6.57 -13.45 -25.03
CA LEU A 19 -5.84 -12.30 -24.50
C LEU A 19 -4.96 -11.64 -25.57
N ALA A 20 -4.28 -12.43 -26.42
CA ALA A 20 -3.48 -11.89 -27.51
C ALA A 20 -4.32 -11.07 -28.50
N ARG A 21 -5.51 -11.57 -28.86
CA ARG A 21 -6.44 -10.81 -29.72
C ARG A 21 -6.96 -9.54 -29.06
N MET A 22 -7.28 -9.60 -27.76
CA MET A 22 -7.68 -8.41 -27.01
C MET A 22 -6.58 -7.35 -26.98
N LEU A 23 -5.34 -7.75 -26.69
CA LEU A 23 -4.18 -6.84 -26.69
C LEU A 23 -3.93 -6.22 -28.06
N ASP A 24 -4.11 -6.97 -29.14
CA ASP A 24 -3.97 -6.42 -30.49
C ASP A 24 -5.02 -5.35 -30.81
N GLN A 25 -6.23 -5.51 -30.30
CA GLN A 25 -7.28 -4.51 -30.43
C GLN A 25 -6.96 -3.20 -29.70
N LEU A 26 -6.18 -3.23 -28.61
CA LEU A 26 -5.79 -2.03 -27.86
C LEU A 26 -4.73 -1.18 -28.59
N ARG A 27 -4.09 -1.68 -29.63
CA ARG A 27 -3.02 -0.96 -30.37
C ARG A 27 -3.53 0.19 -31.24
N ARG A 28 -4.81 0.23 -31.55
CA ARG A 28 -5.38 1.21 -32.48
C ARG A 28 -6.00 2.36 -31.71
N PRO A 29 -5.67 3.61 -32.06
CA PRO A 29 -6.39 4.76 -31.52
C PRO A 29 -7.90 4.66 -31.81
N ARG A 30 -8.72 5.15 -30.88
CA ARG A 30 -10.19 5.09 -30.97
C ARG A 30 -10.81 6.30 -30.30
N THR A 31 -12.03 6.61 -30.69
CA THR A 31 -12.86 7.58 -29.96
C THR A 31 -13.26 7.02 -28.58
N SER A 32 -13.64 7.88 -27.64
CA SER A 32 -14.13 7.49 -26.32
C SER A 32 -15.28 6.48 -26.39
N GLU A 33 -16.22 6.68 -27.31
CA GLU A 33 -17.34 5.75 -27.53
C GLU A 33 -16.85 4.37 -27.98
N ALA A 34 -15.94 4.31 -28.95
CA ALA A 34 -15.37 3.06 -29.44
C ALA A 34 -14.50 2.36 -28.39
N TRP A 35 -13.79 3.11 -27.54
CA TRP A 35 -13.07 2.58 -26.39
C TRP A 35 -14.01 1.97 -25.35
N ALA A 36 -15.08 2.72 -24.96
CA ALA A 36 -16.05 2.22 -24.00
C ALA A 36 -16.72 0.92 -24.47
N ALA A 37 -17.16 0.88 -25.72
CA ALA A 37 -17.77 -0.32 -26.30
C ALA A 37 -16.81 -1.52 -26.34
N LEU A 38 -15.54 -1.28 -26.73
CA LEU A 38 -14.50 -2.32 -26.77
C LEU A 38 -14.24 -2.88 -25.38
N LEU A 39 -13.99 -2.03 -24.40
CA LEU A 39 -13.64 -2.42 -23.03
C LEU A 39 -14.79 -3.10 -22.32
N LEU A 40 -16.03 -2.62 -22.46
CA LEU A 40 -17.21 -3.30 -21.93
C LEU A 40 -17.38 -4.71 -22.53
N GLY A 41 -17.20 -4.84 -23.83
CA GLY A 41 -17.24 -6.16 -24.50
C GLY A 41 -16.14 -7.08 -23.97
N GLN A 42 -14.93 -6.61 -23.79
CA GLN A 42 -13.82 -7.40 -23.27
C GLN A 42 -14.04 -7.79 -21.79
N LEU A 43 -14.61 -6.93 -20.96
CA LEU A 43 -14.96 -7.24 -19.57
C LEU A 43 -16.03 -8.32 -19.50
N GLN A 44 -17.10 -8.20 -20.28
CA GLN A 44 -18.14 -9.22 -20.36
C GLN A 44 -17.62 -10.56 -20.86
N ASP A 45 -16.74 -10.49 -21.83
CA ASP A 45 -16.09 -11.66 -22.40
C ASP A 45 -15.18 -12.40 -21.41
N LEU A 46 -14.44 -11.69 -20.57
CA LEU A 46 -13.50 -12.29 -19.60
C LEU A 46 -14.21 -12.74 -18.31
N PHE A 47 -15.12 -11.93 -17.81
CA PHE A 47 -15.68 -12.08 -16.47
C PHE A 47 -17.16 -12.45 -16.45
N GLY A 48 -17.85 -12.45 -17.61
CA GLY A 48 -19.28 -12.72 -17.70
C GLY A 48 -20.09 -11.71 -16.89
N ASP A 49 -20.91 -12.21 -15.96
CA ASP A 49 -21.69 -11.40 -15.02
C ASP A 49 -20.91 -10.93 -13.80
N GLY A 50 -19.62 -11.30 -13.72
CA GLY A 50 -18.72 -10.94 -12.62
C GLY A 50 -18.84 -11.86 -11.39
N GLY A 51 -19.90 -12.63 -11.22
CA GLY A 51 -20.09 -13.50 -10.07
C GLY A 51 -19.82 -12.80 -8.73
N PRO A 52 -18.82 -13.26 -7.93
CA PRO A 52 -18.43 -12.59 -6.68
C PRO A 52 -17.92 -11.15 -6.85
N TRP A 53 -17.49 -10.78 -8.05
CA TRP A 53 -16.91 -9.48 -8.42
C TRP A 53 -17.90 -8.59 -9.20
N SER A 54 -19.18 -8.89 -9.11
CA SER A 54 -20.23 -8.16 -9.85
C SER A 54 -20.29 -6.67 -9.49
N GLY A 55 -19.99 -6.32 -8.23
CA GLY A 55 -19.93 -4.93 -7.77
C GLY A 55 -18.80 -4.13 -8.43
N GLU A 56 -17.63 -4.72 -8.54
CA GLU A 56 -16.46 -4.12 -9.21
C GLU A 56 -16.72 -3.99 -10.71
N LEU A 57 -17.32 -5.01 -11.33
CA LEU A 57 -17.68 -4.96 -12.74
C LEU A 57 -18.70 -3.86 -13.02
N GLN A 58 -19.67 -3.65 -12.13
CA GLN A 58 -20.62 -2.55 -12.22
C GLN A 58 -19.93 -1.18 -12.11
N SER A 59 -18.96 -1.04 -11.20
CA SER A 59 -18.19 0.21 -11.05
C SER A 59 -17.39 0.54 -12.32
N TRP A 60 -16.79 -0.47 -12.95
CA TRP A 60 -16.12 -0.32 -14.24
C TRP A 60 -17.08 0.09 -15.35
N SER A 61 -18.23 -0.56 -15.45
CA SER A 61 -19.24 -0.25 -16.45
C SER A 61 -19.75 1.20 -16.29
N GLN A 62 -20.00 1.61 -15.04
CA GLN A 62 -20.41 2.97 -14.76
C GLN A 62 -19.33 4.00 -15.14
N ALA A 63 -18.06 3.74 -14.82
CA ALA A 63 -16.97 4.66 -15.19
C ALA A 63 -16.82 4.81 -16.71
N LEU A 64 -16.99 3.72 -17.46
CA LEU A 64 -16.97 3.75 -18.93
C LEU A 64 -18.16 4.50 -19.52
N ASP A 65 -19.35 4.33 -18.97
CA ASP A 65 -20.55 5.04 -19.39
C ASP A 65 -20.44 6.55 -19.11
N GLU A 66 -19.98 6.92 -17.91
CA GLU A 66 -19.74 8.32 -17.57
C GLU A 66 -18.68 8.98 -18.46
N TRP A 67 -17.61 8.25 -18.78
CA TRP A 67 -16.59 8.74 -19.71
C TRP A 67 -17.16 8.95 -21.11
N ARG A 68 -17.94 8.00 -21.62
CA ARG A 68 -18.62 8.09 -22.91
C ARG A 68 -19.51 9.31 -22.97
N GLU A 69 -20.36 9.54 -21.97
CA GLU A 69 -21.26 10.69 -21.91
C GLU A 69 -20.51 12.02 -21.86
N ARG A 70 -19.48 12.13 -21.03
CA ARG A 70 -18.68 13.36 -20.91
C ARG A 70 -17.90 13.70 -22.19
N ALA A 71 -17.51 12.71 -22.95
CA ALA A 71 -16.73 12.85 -24.16
C ALA A 71 -17.56 12.74 -25.45
N GLU A 72 -18.89 12.68 -25.37
CA GLU A 72 -19.79 12.51 -26.52
C GLU A 72 -19.55 13.58 -27.61
N ALA A 73 -19.29 14.83 -27.20
CA ALA A 73 -19.00 15.92 -28.14
C ALA A 73 -17.57 15.90 -28.69
N CYS A 74 -16.71 14.98 -28.23
CA CYS A 74 -15.30 14.93 -28.58
C CYS A 74 -15.02 13.77 -29.53
N ALA A 75 -14.81 14.07 -30.79
CA ALA A 75 -14.49 13.07 -31.84
C ALA A 75 -12.98 12.73 -31.93
N LEU A 76 -12.18 13.07 -30.90
CA LEU A 76 -10.76 12.78 -30.90
C LEU A 76 -10.50 11.28 -30.73
N GLU A 77 -9.59 10.77 -31.55
CA GLU A 77 -9.04 9.43 -31.37
C GLU A 77 -7.94 9.46 -30.28
N LEU A 78 -8.07 8.59 -29.31
CA LEU A 78 -7.17 8.48 -28.15
C LEU A 78 -6.42 7.16 -28.20
N ASP A 79 -5.16 7.20 -27.83
CA ASP A 79 -4.36 5.99 -27.62
C ASP A 79 -4.76 5.25 -26.34
N ALA A 80 -4.45 3.96 -26.26
CA ALA A 80 -4.72 3.13 -25.10
C ALA A 80 -4.12 3.67 -23.80
N ALA A 81 -2.95 4.33 -23.87
CA ALA A 81 -2.32 4.94 -22.70
C ALA A 81 -3.17 6.07 -22.10
N VAL A 82 -3.74 6.93 -22.95
CA VAL A 82 -4.62 8.01 -22.50
C VAL A 82 -5.95 7.46 -21.98
N ALA A 83 -6.52 6.45 -22.66
CA ALA A 83 -7.73 5.77 -22.17
C ALA A 83 -7.54 5.14 -20.79
N LEU A 84 -6.38 4.51 -20.58
CA LEU A 84 -6.03 3.93 -19.28
C LEU A 84 -5.90 4.99 -18.18
N GLU A 85 -5.26 6.11 -18.46
CA GLU A 85 -5.07 7.19 -17.48
C GLU A 85 -6.41 7.81 -17.05
N VAL A 86 -7.30 8.08 -18.01
CA VAL A 86 -8.66 8.58 -17.74
C VAL A 86 -9.46 7.61 -16.86
N LEU A 87 -9.39 6.31 -17.17
CA LEU A 87 -10.09 5.29 -16.39
C LEU A 87 -9.49 5.09 -15.01
N GLN A 88 -8.17 5.13 -14.87
CA GLN A 88 -7.51 5.07 -13.57
C GLN A 88 -7.92 6.23 -12.68
N GLU A 89 -8.01 7.44 -13.22
CA GLU A 89 -8.51 8.60 -12.48
C GLU A 89 -9.98 8.42 -12.07
N ALA A 90 -10.85 8.00 -12.99
CA ALA A 90 -12.25 7.76 -12.71
C ALA A 90 -12.50 6.68 -11.64
N LEU A 91 -11.70 5.61 -11.66
CA LEU A 91 -11.81 4.50 -10.71
C LEU A 91 -11.09 4.76 -9.39
N SER A 92 -10.16 5.72 -9.35
CA SER A 92 -9.46 6.10 -8.11
C SER A 92 -10.34 6.91 -7.16
N VAL A 93 -11.45 7.43 -7.65
CA VAL A 93 -12.43 8.12 -6.81
C VAL A 93 -13.14 7.10 -5.94
N ASP A 94 -12.73 7.07 -4.67
CA ASP A 94 -13.28 6.18 -3.66
C ASP A 94 -14.79 6.39 -3.55
N SER A 95 -15.58 5.38 -3.91
CA SER A 95 -17.04 5.49 -3.99
C SER A 95 -17.73 5.63 -2.62
N GLY A 96 -16.97 5.76 -1.53
CA GLY A 96 -17.47 6.10 -0.20
C GLY A 96 -18.52 5.15 0.39
N ARG A 97 -18.71 3.96 -0.18
CA ARG A 97 -19.74 2.98 0.21
C ARG A 97 -19.37 2.11 1.39
N PHE A 98 -18.51 2.58 2.28
CA PHE A 98 -18.20 1.82 3.47
C PHE A 98 -19.29 2.05 4.51
N GLY A 99 -19.98 0.97 4.88
CA GLY A 99 -20.93 0.95 5.97
C GLY A 99 -20.24 1.29 7.29
N HIS A 100 -20.24 2.58 7.65
CA HIS A 100 -19.77 3.01 8.95
C HIS A 100 -20.65 2.39 10.04
N ARG A 101 -20.03 1.84 11.09
CA ARG A 101 -20.71 1.32 12.30
C ARG A 101 -21.30 -0.09 12.18
N SER A 102 -20.57 -1.01 11.57
CA SER A 102 -20.94 -2.44 11.61
C SER A 102 -20.66 -3.14 12.95
N GLY A 103 -20.07 -2.42 13.93
CA GLY A 103 -19.60 -3.00 15.19
C GLY A 103 -18.30 -3.80 15.07
N SER A 104 -17.68 -3.82 13.89
CA SER A 104 -16.43 -4.49 13.56
C SER A 104 -15.29 -3.48 13.35
N LEU A 105 -14.10 -3.98 13.05
CA LEU A 105 -12.95 -3.17 12.65
C LEU A 105 -13.28 -2.38 11.36
N THR A 106 -13.07 -1.07 11.42
CA THR A 106 -13.20 -0.20 10.24
C THR A 106 -11.80 0.16 9.73
N VAL A 107 -11.55 -0.11 8.45
CA VAL A 107 -10.34 0.33 7.75
C VAL A 107 -10.75 1.34 6.70
N SER A 108 -10.15 2.52 6.72
CA SER A 108 -10.52 3.63 5.83
C SER A 108 -9.35 4.56 5.59
N ALA A 109 -9.41 5.35 4.52
CA ALA A 109 -8.56 6.51 4.40
C ALA A 109 -8.86 7.54 5.50
N LEU A 110 -7.94 8.47 5.73
CA LEU A 110 -8.03 9.42 6.84
C LEU A 110 -9.19 10.41 6.68
N GLU A 111 -9.42 10.91 5.45
CA GLU A 111 -10.43 11.93 5.17
C GLU A 111 -11.88 11.50 5.43
N PRO A 112 -12.36 10.32 4.99
CA PRO A 112 -13.76 9.91 5.23
C PRO A 112 -14.11 9.75 6.70
N MET A 113 -13.11 9.55 7.57
CA MET A 113 -13.29 9.30 9.00
C MET A 113 -13.05 10.54 9.86
N ARG A 114 -13.01 11.72 9.26
CA ARG A 114 -12.78 12.99 9.96
C ARG A 114 -13.74 13.19 11.12
N ALA A 115 -13.20 13.61 12.26
CA ALA A 115 -13.94 13.96 13.48
C ALA A 115 -14.88 12.87 14.03
N ILE A 116 -14.75 11.61 13.59
CA ILE A 116 -15.56 10.50 14.13
C ILE A 116 -14.82 9.88 15.33
N PRO A 117 -15.38 9.99 16.56
CA PRO A 117 -14.71 9.46 17.74
C PRO A 117 -14.74 7.94 17.79
N HIS A 118 -13.57 7.33 18.00
CA HIS A 118 -13.41 5.91 18.25
C HIS A 118 -12.67 5.66 19.56
N LYS A 119 -12.90 4.49 20.16
CA LYS A 119 -12.17 4.09 21.37
C LYS A 119 -10.69 3.89 21.08
N VAL A 120 -10.39 3.26 19.95
CA VAL A 120 -9.03 2.98 19.48
C VAL A 120 -8.89 3.49 18.06
N ILE A 121 -7.87 4.28 17.81
CA ILE A 121 -7.50 4.74 16.46
C ILE A 121 -6.06 4.27 16.19
N VAL A 122 -5.87 3.65 15.03
CA VAL A 122 -4.56 3.25 14.52
C VAL A 122 -4.31 4.00 13.22
N LEU A 123 -3.33 4.89 13.24
CA LEU A 123 -2.87 5.63 12.07
C LEU A 123 -1.66 4.93 11.48
N MET A 124 -1.75 4.52 10.22
CA MET A 124 -0.71 3.74 9.55
C MET A 124 -0.12 4.50 8.36
N GLY A 125 1.17 4.27 8.08
CA GLY A 125 1.82 4.82 6.90
C GLY A 125 2.07 6.32 6.96
N LEU A 126 2.37 6.86 8.16
CA LEU A 126 2.73 8.27 8.30
C LEU A 126 4.22 8.48 8.05
N ASP A 127 4.65 8.11 6.85
CA ASP A 127 6.02 8.18 6.36
C ASP A 127 6.37 9.58 5.86
N GLY A 128 7.61 10.01 6.06
CA GLY A 128 8.05 11.36 5.69
C GLY A 128 7.98 11.66 4.18
N ALA A 129 8.03 10.62 3.34
CA ALA A 129 7.91 10.75 1.89
C ALA A 129 6.46 10.89 1.39
N ASP A 130 5.49 10.32 2.14
CA ASP A 130 4.11 10.16 1.69
C ASP A 130 3.13 11.10 2.40
N PHE A 131 3.50 11.56 3.60
CA PHE A 131 2.65 12.43 4.40
C PHE A 131 3.41 13.66 4.94
N PRO A 132 2.85 14.90 4.80
CA PRO A 132 1.64 15.26 4.05
C PRO A 132 1.76 14.94 2.57
N ARG A 133 0.64 14.64 1.91
CA ARG A 133 0.62 14.28 0.49
C ARG A 133 1.34 15.35 -0.35
N PRO A 134 2.30 14.96 -1.21
CA PRO A 134 2.94 15.90 -2.10
C PRO A 134 1.91 16.52 -3.05
N SER A 135 2.01 17.83 -3.28
CA SER A 135 1.14 18.52 -4.24
C SER A 135 1.50 18.05 -5.66
N ARG A 136 0.66 17.20 -6.25
CA ARG A 136 0.79 16.75 -7.64
C ARG A 136 -0.07 17.61 -8.56
N ARG A 137 0.13 18.91 -8.53
CA ARG A 137 -0.60 19.81 -9.42
C ARG A 137 0.15 19.97 -10.73
N PRO A 138 -0.56 19.97 -11.88
CA PRO A 138 0.08 20.22 -13.17
C PRO A 138 0.71 21.60 -13.20
N GLY A 139 1.81 21.79 -13.95
CA GLY A 139 2.59 23.03 -13.98
C GLY A 139 1.83 24.27 -14.46
N PHE A 140 0.66 24.10 -15.08
CA PHE A 140 -0.23 25.20 -15.48
C PHE A 140 -1.21 25.63 -14.38
N HIS A 141 -1.13 25.06 -13.18
CA HIS A 141 -2.05 25.39 -12.09
C HIS A 141 -1.71 26.77 -11.50
N LEU A 142 -2.55 27.76 -11.77
CA LEU A 142 -2.29 29.16 -11.42
C LEU A 142 -2.17 29.43 -9.91
N LEU A 143 -2.78 28.62 -9.06
CA LEU A 143 -2.65 28.71 -7.61
C LEU A 143 -1.21 28.46 -7.10
N GLU A 144 -0.38 27.76 -7.88
CA GLU A 144 1.04 27.58 -7.53
C GLU A 144 1.87 28.84 -7.85
N GLN A 145 1.48 29.59 -8.89
CA GLN A 145 2.21 30.78 -9.35
C GLN A 145 1.83 32.04 -8.56
N GLN A 146 0.55 32.21 -8.22
CA GLN A 146 0.05 33.39 -7.53
C GLN A 146 -0.85 33.00 -6.36
N ARG A 147 -0.25 32.54 -5.30
CA ARG A 147 -0.98 32.11 -4.11
C ARG A 147 -1.48 33.28 -3.28
N ARG A 148 -2.72 33.20 -2.80
CA ARG A 148 -3.34 34.16 -1.90
C ARG A 148 -3.63 33.54 -0.54
N LEU A 149 -3.81 34.40 0.46
CA LEU A 149 -4.28 33.96 1.78
C LEU A 149 -5.66 33.30 1.65
N GLY A 150 -5.78 32.07 2.16
CA GLY A 150 -7.02 31.27 2.05
C GLY A 150 -7.04 30.25 0.92
N ASP A 151 -6.07 30.26 0.01
CA ASP A 151 -5.95 29.26 -1.03
C ASP A 151 -5.65 27.88 -0.41
N PRO A 152 -6.36 26.81 -0.81
CA PRO A 152 -6.21 25.48 -0.23
C PRO A 152 -4.83 24.89 -0.53
N ARG A 153 -4.20 24.33 0.51
CA ARG A 153 -3.00 23.51 0.42
C ARG A 153 -3.31 22.10 0.87
N SER A 154 -2.94 21.11 0.07
CA SER A 154 -3.10 19.71 0.46
C SER A 154 -2.35 19.40 1.77
N SER A 155 -1.14 19.93 1.92
CA SER A 155 -0.34 19.73 3.14
C SER A 155 -0.99 20.32 4.41
N ASP A 156 -1.67 21.45 4.30
CA ASP A 156 -2.35 22.07 5.43
C ASP A 156 -3.64 21.32 5.78
N GLN A 157 -4.35 20.85 4.74
CA GLN A 157 -5.51 19.98 4.91
C GLN A 157 -5.12 18.66 5.59
N ASP A 158 -4.03 18.02 5.14
CA ASP A 158 -3.54 16.77 5.72
C ASP A 158 -3.15 16.92 7.18
N ARG A 159 -2.46 18.03 7.54
CA ARG A 159 -2.15 18.36 8.94
C ARG A 159 -3.40 18.54 9.79
N TYR A 160 -4.41 19.21 9.22
CA TYR A 160 -5.67 19.41 9.91
C TYR A 160 -6.42 18.10 10.14
N VAL A 161 -6.48 17.24 9.11
CA VAL A 161 -7.10 15.91 9.21
C VAL A 161 -6.36 15.02 10.22
N LEU A 162 -5.03 15.08 10.26
CA LEU A 162 -4.24 14.40 11.28
C LEU A 162 -4.61 14.88 12.69
N LEU A 163 -4.67 16.19 12.90
CA LEU A 163 -5.07 16.77 14.18
C LEU A 163 -6.46 16.28 14.62
N GLU A 164 -7.43 16.27 13.71
CA GLU A 164 -8.77 15.76 13.97
C GLU A 164 -8.76 14.28 14.38
N ALA A 165 -7.92 13.46 13.71
CA ALA A 165 -7.76 12.05 14.05
C ALA A 165 -7.14 11.84 15.44
N LEU A 166 -6.10 12.62 15.79
CA LEU A 166 -5.48 12.61 17.11
C LEU A 166 -6.50 12.95 18.21
N MET A 167 -7.32 13.97 17.99
CA MET A 167 -8.35 14.42 18.93
C MET A 167 -9.55 13.46 19.03
N SER A 168 -9.76 12.63 18.03
CA SER A 168 -10.90 11.71 17.97
C SER A 168 -10.65 10.40 18.72
N ALA A 169 -9.42 10.07 19.06
CA ALA A 169 -9.09 8.88 19.85
C ALA A 169 -9.51 9.06 21.32
N ARG A 170 -10.33 8.14 21.84
CA ARG A 170 -10.88 8.24 23.20
C ARG A 170 -10.04 7.51 24.25
N ASN A 171 -9.55 6.33 23.94
CA ASN A 171 -8.83 5.48 24.88
C ASN A 171 -7.39 5.23 24.45
N HIS A 172 -7.19 4.83 23.18
CA HIS A 172 -5.89 4.46 22.65
C HIS A 172 -5.66 5.07 21.27
N LEU A 173 -4.47 5.58 21.08
CA LEU A 173 -3.97 6.07 19.81
C LEU A 173 -2.67 5.34 19.50
N MET A 174 -2.57 4.75 18.32
CA MET A 174 -1.35 4.17 17.78
C MET A 174 -1.01 4.88 16.48
N VAL A 175 0.25 5.28 16.33
CA VAL A 175 0.76 5.90 15.13
C VAL A 175 1.94 5.06 14.62
N SER A 176 1.93 4.70 13.36
CA SER A 176 3.01 3.89 12.78
C SER A 176 3.53 4.45 11.46
N TRP A 177 4.80 4.26 11.24
CA TRP A 177 5.51 4.61 10.00
C TRP A 177 6.60 3.58 9.71
N CYS A 178 7.12 3.56 8.47
CA CYS A 178 8.25 2.75 8.08
C CYS A 178 9.54 3.38 8.61
N GLY A 179 10.01 2.94 9.76
CA GLY A 179 11.18 3.50 10.42
C GLY A 179 12.52 3.15 9.75
N ARG A 180 12.52 2.36 8.66
CA ARG A 180 13.72 1.98 7.91
C ARG A 180 13.42 1.76 6.44
N LEU A 181 14.37 2.14 5.59
CA LEU A 181 14.35 1.78 4.18
C LEU A 181 14.56 0.27 4.01
N GLU A 182 13.67 -0.40 3.29
CA GLU A 182 13.71 -1.84 3.06
C GLU A 182 15.03 -2.30 2.42
N ARG A 183 15.55 -1.54 1.45
CA ARG A 183 16.73 -1.90 0.67
C ARG A 183 18.05 -1.66 1.40
N THR A 184 18.18 -0.60 2.17
CA THR A 184 19.44 -0.18 2.80
C THR A 184 19.46 -0.38 4.31
N GLY A 185 18.30 -0.55 4.95
CA GLY A 185 18.15 -0.58 6.40
C GLY A 185 18.36 0.78 7.09
N GLU A 186 18.54 1.85 6.33
CA GLU A 186 18.74 3.21 6.83
C GLU A 186 17.50 3.70 7.59
N GLU A 187 17.72 4.35 8.74
CA GLU A 187 16.61 4.86 9.55
C GLU A 187 15.87 5.99 8.83
N GLN A 188 14.56 5.92 8.86
CA GLN A 188 13.67 6.92 8.30
C GLN A 188 12.85 7.60 9.40
N PRO A 189 12.79 8.93 9.40
CA PRO A 189 11.96 9.67 10.33
C PRO A 189 10.47 9.50 9.98
N PRO A 190 9.57 9.71 10.94
CA PRO A 190 8.16 9.84 10.67
C PRO A 190 7.87 11.09 9.84
N ALA A 191 6.64 11.22 9.38
CA ALA A 191 6.17 12.45 8.76
C ALA A 191 6.40 13.67 9.68
N ALA A 192 6.82 14.81 9.10
CA ALA A 192 7.18 16.01 9.88
C ALA A 192 6.10 16.46 10.89
N PRO A 193 4.77 16.41 10.61
CA PRO A 193 3.75 16.74 11.61
C PRO A 193 3.72 15.75 12.79
N VAL A 194 4.03 14.47 12.54
CA VAL A 194 4.10 13.43 13.58
C VAL A 194 5.33 13.65 14.46
N GLU A 195 6.47 13.96 13.85
CA GLU A 195 7.72 14.26 14.57
C GLU A 195 7.56 15.47 15.49
N GLN A 196 6.95 16.54 14.99
CA GLN A 196 6.67 17.74 15.77
C GLN A 196 5.75 17.44 16.96
N TRP A 197 4.67 16.71 16.72
CA TRP A 197 3.73 16.34 17.79
C TRP A 197 4.40 15.42 18.83
N LEU A 198 5.16 14.43 18.38
CA LEU A 198 5.89 13.51 19.27
C LEU A 198 6.91 14.28 20.14
N GLY A 199 7.66 15.22 19.56
CA GLY A 199 8.61 16.05 20.29
C GLY A 199 7.94 16.89 21.35
N GLN A 200 6.79 17.51 21.06
CA GLN A 200 6.02 18.28 22.01
C GLN A 200 5.47 17.38 23.14
N LEU A 201 4.92 16.22 22.81
CA LEU A 201 4.43 15.25 23.79
C LEU A 201 5.55 14.79 24.74
N GLN A 202 6.74 14.51 24.22
CA GLN A 202 7.91 14.15 25.03
C GLN A 202 8.29 15.27 26.00
N GLN A 203 8.31 16.52 25.55
CA GLN A 203 8.60 17.66 26.41
C GLN A 203 7.56 17.84 27.52
N GLU A 204 6.28 17.68 27.21
CA GLU A 204 5.21 17.77 28.21
C GLU A 204 5.30 16.66 29.26
N LEU A 205 5.56 15.43 28.83
CA LEU A 205 5.74 14.28 29.73
C LEU A 205 6.95 14.52 30.67
N LEU A 206 8.08 14.94 30.14
CA LEU A 206 9.27 15.23 30.92
C LEU A 206 9.02 16.39 31.91
N SER A 207 8.32 17.44 31.50
CA SER A 207 7.99 18.57 32.38
C SER A 207 7.04 18.19 33.51
N SER A 208 6.19 17.20 33.29
CA SER A 208 5.29 16.64 34.31
C SER A 208 5.94 15.57 35.20
N GLY A 209 7.21 15.23 34.96
CA GLY A 209 7.91 14.16 35.66
C GLY A 209 7.48 12.73 35.27
N ALA A 210 6.75 12.60 34.17
CA ALA A 210 6.37 11.30 33.64
C ALA A 210 7.49 10.67 32.80
N SER A 211 7.54 9.32 32.79
CA SER A 211 8.47 8.60 31.92
C SER A 211 8.02 8.67 30.47
N THR A 212 8.97 8.77 29.57
CA THR A 212 8.79 8.61 28.12
C THR A 212 9.06 7.18 27.64
N ASP A 213 9.39 6.26 28.56
CA ASP A 213 9.66 4.87 28.25
C ASP A 213 8.43 4.20 27.64
N GLY A 214 8.62 3.48 26.55
CA GLY A 214 7.53 2.81 25.84
C GLY A 214 6.65 3.70 24.96
N LEU A 215 6.89 5.02 24.90
CA LEU A 215 6.19 5.91 23.99
C LEU A 215 6.53 5.60 22.53
N LEU A 216 7.79 5.25 22.26
CA LEU A 216 8.29 4.88 20.95
C LEU A 216 8.73 3.41 20.95
N LEU A 217 8.02 2.59 20.20
CA LEU A 217 8.33 1.17 20.04
C LEU A 217 9.12 0.97 18.74
N LYS A 218 10.31 0.36 18.83
CA LYS A 218 11.16 0.04 17.68
C LYS A 218 11.33 -1.47 17.57
N PRO A 219 10.53 -2.17 16.76
CA PRO A 219 10.73 -3.60 16.50
C PRO A 219 12.11 -3.85 15.91
N ALA A 220 12.70 -5.01 16.21
CA ALA A 220 13.96 -5.41 15.58
C ALA A 220 13.75 -5.59 14.07
N PRO A 221 14.72 -5.17 13.23
CA PRO A 221 14.61 -5.28 11.78
C PRO A 221 14.43 -6.70 11.27
N ASN A 222 15.04 -7.68 11.95
CA ASN A 222 14.81 -9.08 11.63
C ASN A 222 13.46 -9.52 12.20
N PRO A 223 12.47 -9.87 11.36
CA PRO A 223 11.13 -10.25 11.80
C PRO A 223 11.14 -11.50 12.71
N LEU A 224 12.18 -12.32 12.64
CA LEU A 224 12.36 -13.50 13.48
C LEU A 224 13.20 -13.22 14.75
N ALA A 225 13.54 -11.96 15.03
CA ALA A 225 14.30 -11.62 16.23
C ALA A 225 13.52 -11.95 17.52
N ARG A 226 14.25 -12.45 18.54
CA ARG A 226 13.62 -12.84 19.80
C ARG A 226 12.94 -11.69 20.52
N SER A 227 13.53 -10.51 20.45
CA SER A 227 12.97 -9.29 21.05
C SER A 227 11.59 -8.88 20.53
N ASN A 228 11.23 -9.32 19.32
CA ASN A 228 9.91 -9.03 18.76
C ASN A 228 8.79 -9.87 19.40
N PHE A 229 9.13 -10.96 20.09
CA PHE A 229 8.19 -11.94 20.67
C PHE A 229 8.38 -12.08 22.18
N ASP A 230 8.76 -10.99 22.85
CA ASP A 230 8.86 -11.00 24.29
C ASP A 230 7.48 -11.32 24.91
N PRO A 231 7.40 -12.26 25.87
CA PRO A 231 6.12 -12.65 26.46
C PRO A 231 5.42 -11.51 27.22
N TYR A 232 6.16 -10.52 27.70
CA TYR A 232 5.63 -9.41 28.48
C TYR A 232 5.35 -8.16 27.64
N GLN A 233 6.13 -7.94 26.59
CA GLN A 233 5.98 -6.80 25.69
C GLN A 233 6.20 -7.22 24.24
N PRO A 234 5.26 -7.97 23.64
CA PRO A 234 5.40 -8.40 22.26
C PRO A 234 5.32 -7.20 21.32
N LEU A 235 6.33 -7.04 20.45
CA LEU A 235 6.38 -6.03 19.40
C LEU A 235 5.84 -6.54 18.06
N SER A 236 5.63 -7.86 17.95
CA SER A 236 5.02 -8.52 16.79
C SER A 236 3.91 -9.45 17.23
N CYS A 237 2.78 -9.41 16.51
CA CYS A 237 1.67 -10.35 16.65
C CYS A 237 1.57 -11.34 15.47
N ASP A 238 2.56 -11.38 14.57
CA ASP A 238 2.55 -12.29 13.42
C ASP A 238 2.87 -13.71 13.87
N ARG A 239 1.81 -14.53 13.91
CA ARG A 239 1.89 -15.94 14.30
C ARG A 239 2.82 -16.76 13.41
N ARG A 240 2.88 -16.46 12.11
CA ARG A 240 3.75 -17.20 11.16
C ARG A 240 5.23 -16.94 11.45
N GLN A 241 5.57 -15.71 11.78
CA GLN A 241 6.93 -15.36 12.18
C GLN A 241 7.30 -16.01 13.51
N LEU A 242 6.38 -16.05 14.47
CA LEU A 242 6.61 -16.76 15.74
C LEU A 242 6.83 -18.26 15.53
N GLU A 243 6.00 -18.92 14.72
CA GLU A 243 6.13 -20.32 14.37
C GLU A 243 7.44 -20.61 13.63
N GLY A 244 7.81 -19.75 12.67
CA GLY A 244 9.07 -19.82 11.95
C GLY A 244 10.29 -19.72 12.89
N ARG A 245 10.22 -18.79 13.85
CA ARG A 245 11.24 -18.66 14.88
C ARG A 245 11.35 -19.92 15.76
N GLN A 246 10.21 -20.43 16.25
CA GLN A 246 10.18 -21.65 17.06
C GLN A 246 10.74 -22.85 16.29
N TRP A 247 10.47 -22.92 14.98
CA TRP A 247 11.07 -23.92 14.11
C TRP A 247 12.59 -23.78 14.03
N LEU A 248 13.11 -22.57 13.84
CA LEU A 248 14.54 -22.30 13.81
C LEU A 248 15.23 -22.68 15.14
N GLU A 249 14.58 -22.47 16.27
CA GLU A 249 15.13 -22.88 17.58
C GLU A 249 15.20 -24.40 17.74
N ARG A 250 14.25 -25.14 17.17
CA ARG A 250 14.25 -26.61 17.18
C ARG A 250 15.26 -27.22 16.21
N VAL A 251 15.44 -26.60 15.06
CA VAL A 251 16.30 -27.09 13.96
C VAL A 251 17.75 -26.60 14.10
N ARG A 252 18.04 -25.67 15.02
CA ARG A 252 19.38 -25.16 15.22
C ARG A 252 20.29 -26.32 15.56
N PRO A 253 21.22 -26.74 14.66
CA PRO A 253 22.15 -27.80 14.99
C PRO A 253 22.92 -27.38 16.24
N ALA A 254 23.12 -28.31 17.16
CA ALA A 254 24.01 -28.07 18.28
C ALA A 254 25.34 -27.51 17.73
N PRO A 255 25.90 -26.47 18.34
CA PRO A 255 27.17 -25.93 17.86
C PRO A 255 28.14 -27.10 17.72
N ILE A 256 28.61 -27.32 16.50
CA ILE A 256 29.64 -28.36 16.26
C ILE A 256 30.87 -27.90 17.03
N ALA A 257 31.01 -28.43 18.20
CA ALA A 257 32.16 -28.14 19.07
C ALA A 257 33.41 -28.52 18.29
N GLY A 258 34.19 -27.53 17.85
CA GLY A 258 35.51 -27.77 17.26
C GLY A 258 35.75 -27.27 15.84
N LEU A 259 34.77 -26.77 15.12
CA LEU A 259 35.02 -26.04 13.88
C LEU A 259 35.11 -24.55 14.18
N ALA A 260 36.31 -24.10 14.54
CA ALA A 260 36.61 -22.68 14.57
C ALA A 260 36.45 -22.10 13.15
N TRP A 261 35.76 -21.00 13.00
CA TRP A 261 35.61 -20.26 11.72
C TRP A 261 36.94 -19.94 11.05
N THR A 262 38.05 -19.93 11.82
CA THR A 262 39.42 -19.82 11.37
C THR A 262 39.86 -20.96 10.45
N ALA A 263 39.28 -22.15 10.53
CA ALA A 263 39.58 -23.24 9.61
C ALA A 263 38.95 -23.11 8.24
N LEU A 264 37.80 -22.41 8.14
CA LEU A 264 37.13 -22.11 6.86
C LEU A 264 37.79 -20.97 6.08
N LEU A 265 38.43 -20.04 6.78
CA LEU A 265 39.20 -18.94 6.17
C LEU A 265 40.61 -19.36 5.73
N ALA A 266 41.06 -20.55 6.14
CA ALA A 266 42.36 -21.13 5.75
C ALA A 266 42.32 -22.02 4.51
N MET A 267 41.18 -22.13 3.82
CA MET A 267 41.12 -22.79 2.52
C MET A 267 41.87 -21.98 1.45
N PRO A 268 42.89 -22.56 0.78
CA PRO A 268 43.61 -21.84 -0.26
C PRO A 268 42.66 -21.49 -1.43
N SER A 269 42.68 -20.24 -1.84
CA SER A 269 41.86 -19.69 -2.94
C SER A 269 42.37 -20.02 -4.35
N THR A 270 43.19 -21.06 -4.48
CA THR A 270 43.72 -21.51 -5.79
C THR A 270 42.94 -22.72 -6.29
N PRO A 271 42.29 -22.64 -7.46
CA PRO A 271 41.75 -23.79 -8.15
C PRO A 271 42.91 -24.70 -8.57
N PRO A 272 42.74 -26.03 -8.59
CA PRO A 272 43.76 -26.93 -9.11
C PRO A 272 44.00 -26.65 -10.58
N GLU A 273 45.25 -26.29 -10.94
CA GLU A 273 45.68 -26.24 -12.33
C GLU A 273 45.47 -27.62 -12.94
N GLN A 274 44.78 -27.64 -14.07
CA GLN A 274 44.65 -28.82 -14.93
C GLN A 274 46.03 -29.17 -15.46
N GLN A 275 46.54 -30.34 -15.12
CA GLN A 275 47.55 -31.07 -15.86
C GLN A 275 46.86 -32.09 -16.75
#